data_e9efb4d19a0e37d3dbf6f666e28c4675
#
_entry.id   e9efb4d19a0e37d3dbf6f666e28c4675
#
_cell.length_a   1.000
_cell.length_b   1.000
_cell.length_c   1.000
_cell.angle_alpha   90.00
_cell.angle_beta   90.00
_cell.angle_gamma   90.00
#
_symmetry.space_group_name_H-M   'P 1'
#
loop_
_entity.id
_entity.type
_entity.pdbx_description
1 polymer ?
#
loop_
_entity_poly.entity_id
_entity_poly.type
_entity_poly.pdbx_seq_one_letter_code
_entity_poly.pdbx_strand_id
1 'polypeptide(L)'
;MNTEQQQQAKKLGLLPEKTNPKLKWILVGALVLVVLALGFWWFTPKTTPMLYKTAPVSRMDLALTVSATGSITPKDRVEVSSELSGIVKAVYVDYNDKVKAGQKLALLDTSKLQATVVQRQSSLRSAQAQVKTAKANLEETRLTYSYHQEVWQQSGGKHPARQVMDTAKAALAKAEAGLEQALASVANAQAELEYAQTDLKKSVMVAPIDGVVLSRAIEVGQTVASSFSAPTLFLLARDLKAMEVIVAVDEADIGVIRVGQHATFSVDAYRGRQFQAQVRQIRLANIASTSSSSSAASSSVVSYNTVLSVDNSDEVLLPSMTAVTDIAIAEAKDTLAIENAALRYQPQVNTKATPSQGAGVMGALLPRFRRGDNKQAGEETAARDFLKARDATIWVLRNNQPVAVPVKIGISNGAFTQIISGDIAEGDLVISDAVKVKVKP
;
A
#
# COMPACT_ATOMS: atom_id res chain seq x y z
N MET A 1 -40.31 87.71 -76.21
CA MET A 1 -39.84 86.32 -76.22
C MET A 1 -41.03 85.44 -76.02
N ASN A 2 -41.28 84.58 -76.94
CA ASN A 2 -42.56 83.99 -77.31
C ASN A 2 -43.16 82.97 -76.39
N THR A 3 -44.44 83.03 -76.32
CA THR A 3 -45.38 82.15 -75.48
C THR A 3 -45.26 80.64 -75.76
N GLU A 4 -44.62 80.26 -76.86
CA GLU A 4 -44.40 78.85 -77.25
C GLU A 4 -43.34 78.14 -76.46
N GLN A 5 -42.33 78.83 -75.92
CA GLN A 5 -41.26 78.19 -75.11
C GLN A 5 -41.73 77.87 -73.69
N GLN A 6 -42.77 78.53 -73.20
CA GLN A 6 -43.36 78.20 -71.84
C GLN A 6 -44.29 76.96 -71.87
N GLN A 7 -44.86 76.65 -73.10
CA GLN A 7 -45.68 75.45 -73.19
C GLN A 7 -44.86 74.16 -73.38
N GLN A 8 -43.65 74.21 -73.87
CA GLN A 8 -42.75 73.06 -74.03
C GLN A 8 -42.11 72.68 -72.68
N ALA A 9 -41.85 73.64 -71.78
CA ALA A 9 -41.32 73.38 -70.45
C ALA A 9 -42.31 72.70 -69.48
N LYS A 10 -43.62 72.85 -69.78
CA LYS A 10 -44.68 72.22 -68.98
C LYS A 10 -44.95 70.75 -69.31
N LYS A 11 -44.48 70.31 -70.49
CA LYS A 11 -44.56 68.91 -71.00
C LYS A 11 -43.39 68.05 -70.56
N LEU A 12 -42.29 68.62 -70.01
CA LEU A 12 -41.08 67.90 -69.54
C LEU A 12 -40.96 67.74 -68.03
N GLY A 13 -42.00 68.08 -67.25
CA GLY A 13 -42.05 67.68 -65.86
C GLY A 13 -41.01 68.34 -64.89
N LEU A 14 -40.43 69.50 -65.25
CA LEU A 14 -39.30 70.14 -64.55
C LEU A 14 -39.74 71.33 -63.62
N LEU A 15 -41.04 71.40 -63.22
CA LEU A 15 -41.45 72.38 -62.23
C LEU A 15 -41.95 71.69 -60.96
N PRO A 16 -41.47 72.04 -59.79
CA PRO A 16 -41.87 71.39 -58.52
C PRO A 16 -43.33 71.75 -58.22
N GLU A 17 -44.15 70.73 -58.14
CA GLU A 17 -45.52 70.80 -57.60
C GLU A 17 -45.51 71.29 -56.18
N LYS A 18 -46.28 72.30 -55.80
CA LYS A 18 -46.47 72.82 -54.42
C LYS A 18 -47.05 71.74 -53.59
N THR A 19 -46.22 70.95 -52.93
CA THR A 19 -46.63 69.97 -51.88
C THR A 19 -47.05 70.72 -50.62
N ASN A 20 -48.25 70.43 -50.12
CA ASN A 20 -48.85 70.96 -48.92
C ASN A 20 -47.92 70.70 -47.73
N PRO A 21 -47.51 71.70 -46.90
CA PRO A 21 -46.52 71.49 -45.80
C PRO A 21 -47.06 70.54 -44.73
N LYS A 22 -48.38 70.38 -44.62
CA LYS A 22 -49.01 69.42 -43.65
C LYS A 22 -48.77 67.96 -44.03
N LEU A 23 -48.67 67.63 -45.32
CA LEU A 23 -48.41 66.25 -45.77
C LEU A 23 -46.96 65.81 -45.47
N LYS A 24 -45.98 66.71 -45.53
CA LYS A 24 -44.58 66.44 -45.18
C LYS A 24 -44.44 66.13 -43.68
N TRP A 25 -45.15 66.82 -42.82
CA TRP A 25 -45.14 66.56 -41.37
C TRP A 25 -45.81 65.21 -41.02
N ILE A 26 -46.85 64.81 -41.73
CA ILE A 26 -47.48 63.49 -41.57
C ILE A 26 -46.54 62.36 -42.01
N LEU A 27 -45.82 62.53 -43.14
CA LEU A 27 -44.83 61.55 -43.61
C LEU A 27 -43.63 61.44 -42.66
N VAL A 28 -43.12 62.54 -42.09
CA VAL A 28 -42.07 62.55 -41.10
C VAL A 28 -42.54 61.89 -39.80
N GLY A 29 -43.77 62.16 -39.34
CA GLY A 29 -44.34 61.48 -38.17
C GLY A 29 -44.49 59.97 -38.38
N ALA A 30 -44.96 59.55 -39.58
CA ALA A 30 -45.06 58.13 -39.92
C ALA A 30 -43.68 57.44 -39.98
N LEU A 31 -42.68 58.13 -40.51
CA LEU A 31 -41.30 57.60 -40.56
C LEU A 31 -40.71 57.44 -39.14
N VAL A 32 -40.92 58.40 -38.26
CA VAL A 32 -40.46 58.33 -36.87
C VAL A 32 -41.18 57.19 -36.11
N LEU A 33 -42.47 56.98 -36.33
CA LEU A 33 -43.21 55.85 -35.77
C LEU A 33 -42.68 54.48 -36.25
N VAL A 34 -42.36 54.39 -37.56
CA VAL A 34 -41.78 53.15 -38.15
C VAL A 34 -40.37 52.90 -37.59
N VAL A 35 -39.57 53.96 -37.45
CA VAL A 35 -38.23 53.83 -36.83
C VAL A 35 -38.33 53.44 -35.34
N LEU A 36 -39.26 54.01 -34.60
CA LEU A 36 -39.51 53.64 -33.22
C LEU A 36 -40.06 52.20 -33.10
N ALA A 37 -40.97 51.78 -33.98
CA ALA A 37 -41.48 50.41 -34.04
C ALA A 37 -40.38 49.40 -34.42
N LEU A 38 -39.53 49.71 -35.38
CA LEU A 38 -38.36 48.91 -35.79
C LEU A 38 -37.31 48.88 -34.64
N GLY A 39 -37.09 50.02 -33.99
CA GLY A 39 -36.19 50.07 -32.82
C GLY A 39 -36.75 49.25 -31.65
N PHE A 40 -38.04 49.31 -31.35
CA PHE A 40 -38.69 48.52 -30.33
C PHE A 40 -38.62 47.00 -30.65
N TRP A 41 -38.81 46.60 -31.91
CA TRP A 41 -38.70 45.22 -32.39
C TRP A 41 -37.23 44.70 -32.34
N TRP A 42 -36.28 45.60 -32.53
CA TRP A 42 -34.86 45.24 -32.43
C TRP A 42 -34.33 45.17 -30.99
N PHE A 43 -34.97 45.94 -30.07
CA PHE A 43 -34.65 45.94 -28.65
C PHE A 43 -35.39 44.88 -27.84
N THR A 44 -36.33 44.12 -28.42
CA THR A 44 -36.95 43.00 -27.72
C THR A 44 -35.90 41.89 -27.52
N PRO A 45 -35.54 41.52 -26.28
CA PRO A 45 -34.55 40.49 -26.05
C PRO A 45 -35.10 39.16 -26.59
N LYS A 46 -34.48 38.62 -27.63
CA LYS A 46 -34.79 37.28 -28.15
C LYS A 46 -34.25 36.31 -27.06
N THR A 47 -35.12 35.78 -26.26
CA THR A 47 -34.81 34.69 -25.34
C THR A 47 -34.45 33.45 -26.18
N THR A 48 -33.15 33.15 -26.29
CA THR A 48 -32.72 31.92 -26.93
C THR A 48 -33.15 30.74 -26.03
N PRO A 49 -33.90 29.77 -26.55
CA PRO A 49 -34.28 28.60 -25.78
C PRO A 49 -33.03 27.84 -25.37
N MET A 50 -32.86 27.59 -24.07
CA MET A 50 -31.80 26.74 -23.54
C MET A 50 -32.35 25.32 -23.47
N LEU A 51 -31.59 24.37 -24.00
CA LEU A 51 -31.85 22.94 -23.82
C LEU A 51 -31.02 22.47 -22.61
N TYR A 52 -31.72 22.02 -21.59
CA TYR A 52 -31.10 21.49 -20.38
C TYR A 52 -30.84 20.00 -20.55
N LYS A 53 -29.60 19.57 -20.30
CA LYS A 53 -29.28 18.16 -20.16
C LYS A 53 -29.55 17.78 -18.71
N THR A 54 -30.45 16.84 -18.49
CA THR A 54 -30.88 16.43 -17.15
C THR A 54 -30.51 14.98 -16.89
N ALA A 55 -30.19 14.67 -15.64
CA ALA A 55 -30.02 13.32 -15.12
C ALA A 55 -31.05 13.06 -14.02
N PRO A 56 -31.70 11.89 -13.99
CA PRO A 56 -32.65 11.55 -12.94
C PRO A 56 -31.91 11.26 -11.62
N VAL A 57 -32.51 11.69 -10.51
CA VAL A 57 -32.11 11.26 -9.17
C VAL A 57 -32.55 9.80 -9.00
N SER A 58 -31.65 8.92 -8.64
CA SER A 58 -31.93 7.51 -8.43
C SER A 58 -31.39 7.03 -7.07
N ARG A 59 -32.01 5.98 -6.54
CA ARG A 59 -31.47 5.30 -5.37
C ARG A 59 -30.42 4.29 -5.83
N MET A 60 -29.27 4.32 -5.16
CA MET A 60 -28.20 3.36 -5.40
C MET A 60 -27.30 3.21 -4.18
N ASP A 61 -26.56 2.12 -4.16
CA ASP A 61 -25.49 1.93 -3.19
C ASP A 61 -24.26 2.71 -3.64
N LEU A 62 -23.75 3.55 -2.76
CA LEU A 62 -22.53 4.31 -2.98
C LEU A 62 -21.46 3.85 -2.01
N ALA A 63 -20.27 3.54 -2.54
CA ALA A 63 -19.08 3.28 -1.75
C ALA A 63 -17.98 4.28 -2.13
N LEU A 64 -17.38 4.87 -1.13
CA LEU A 64 -16.13 5.62 -1.30
C LEU A 64 -14.98 4.62 -1.09
N THR A 65 -14.18 4.39 -2.11
CA THR A 65 -13.07 3.43 -2.09
C THR A 65 -11.74 4.11 -2.29
N VAL A 66 -10.70 3.55 -1.66
CA VAL A 66 -9.29 3.85 -1.95
C VAL A 66 -8.73 2.68 -2.73
N SER A 67 -8.18 2.97 -3.90
CA SER A 67 -7.54 1.97 -4.75
C SER A 67 -6.05 1.89 -4.46
N ALA A 68 -5.55 0.69 -4.21
CA ALA A 68 -4.14 0.44 -3.98
C ALA A 68 -3.69 -0.85 -4.68
N THR A 69 -2.45 -0.86 -5.15
CA THR A 69 -1.87 -2.05 -5.78
C THR A 69 -0.98 -2.79 -4.80
N GLY A 70 -0.93 -4.10 -4.94
CA GLY A 70 -0.12 -4.93 -4.06
C GLY A 70 0.16 -6.32 -4.62
N SER A 71 0.68 -7.18 -3.76
CA SER A 71 0.99 -8.56 -4.10
C SER A 71 0.37 -9.54 -3.12
N ILE A 72 0.01 -10.71 -3.64
CA ILE A 72 -0.55 -11.80 -2.86
C ILE A 72 0.60 -12.63 -2.27
N THR A 73 0.56 -12.88 -0.97
CA THR A 73 1.57 -13.68 -0.27
C THR A 73 0.89 -14.68 0.67
N PRO A 74 1.48 -15.84 0.91
CA PRO A 74 1.01 -16.74 1.96
C PRO A 74 1.16 -16.07 3.32
N LYS A 75 0.19 -16.31 4.22
CA LYS A 75 0.21 -15.79 5.58
C LYS A 75 1.43 -16.28 6.36
N ASP A 76 1.67 -17.59 6.32
CA ASP A 76 2.77 -18.25 7.03
C ASP A 76 3.80 -18.73 6.02
N ARG A 77 4.91 -18.01 5.87
CA ARG A 77 6.04 -18.39 5.05
C ARG A 77 7.31 -18.47 5.88
N VAL A 78 8.17 -19.42 5.55
CA VAL A 78 9.46 -19.62 6.21
C VAL A 78 10.56 -19.71 5.16
N GLU A 79 11.61 -18.92 5.39
CA GLU A 79 12.81 -18.92 4.57
C GLU A 79 13.83 -19.89 5.21
N VAL A 80 14.27 -20.85 4.42
CA VAL A 80 15.29 -21.81 4.84
C VAL A 80 16.61 -21.43 4.19
N SER A 81 17.59 -21.14 5.02
CA SER A 81 18.98 -20.83 4.62
C SER A 81 19.93 -21.87 5.18
N SER A 82 21.19 -21.90 4.69
CA SER A 82 22.24 -22.75 5.25
C SER A 82 22.93 -22.08 6.43
N GLU A 83 23.08 -22.81 7.54
CA GLU A 83 23.89 -22.38 8.68
C GLU A 83 25.39 -22.67 8.45
N LEU A 84 25.73 -23.57 7.53
CA LEU A 84 27.09 -23.99 7.21
C LEU A 84 27.45 -23.66 5.77
N SER A 85 28.70 -23.29 5.56
CA SER A 85 29.27 -23.17 4.21
C SER A 85 29.69 -24.52 3.68
N GLY A 86 29.37 -24.81 2.42
CA GLY A 86 29.76 -26.08 1.80
C GLY A 86 29.23 -26.21 0.36
N ILE A 87 29.54 -27.34 -0.27
CA ILE A 87 29.05 -27.68 -1.61
C ILE A 87 27.77 -28.52 -1.45
N VAL A 88 26.74 -28.19 -2.23
CA VAL A 88 25.50 -28.97 -2.26
C VAL A 88 25.74 -30.30 -2.95
N LYS A 89 25.60 -31.40 -2.21
CA LYS A 89 25.78 -32.75 -2.71
C LYS A 89 24.53 -33.32 -3.35
N ALA A 90 23.37 -33.04 -2.78
CA ALA A 90 22.08 -33.50 -3.28
C ALA A 90 20.97 -32.55 -2.87
N VAL A 91 19.95 -32.45 -3.74
CA VAL A 91 18.67 -31.74 -3.48
C VAL A 91 17.56 -32.78 -3.63
N TYR A 92 16.66 -32.86 -2.66
CA TYR A 92 15.64 -33.92 -2.55
C TYR A 92 14.22 -33.44 -2.88
N VAL A 93 14.04 -32.12 -3.03
CA VAL A 93 12.74 -31.49 -3.29
C VAL A 93 12.84 -30.47 -4.40
N ASP A 94 11.74 -30.27 -5.11
CA ASP A 94 11.63 -29.29 -6.18
C ASP A 94 10.47 -28.32 -5.93
N TYR A 95 10.27 -27.37 -6.87
CA TYR A 95 9.15 -26.40 -6.82
C TYR A 95 7.82 -27.15 -6.70
N ASN A 96 6.92 -26.60 -5.88
CA ASN A 96 5.56 -27.10 -5.62
C ASN A 96 5.47 -28.46 -4.91
N ASP A 97 6.61 -29.03 -4.46
CA ASP A 97 6.59 -30.25 -3.66
C ASP A 97 6.00 -30.01 -2.27
N LYS A 98 5.16 -30.95 -1.83
CA LYS A 98 4.65 -30.97 -0.45
C LYS A 98 5.67 -31.59 0.47
N VAL A 99 6.05 -30.90 1.52
CA VAL A 99 7.04 -31.32 2.50
C VAL A 99 6.45 -31.39 3.90
N LYS A 100 7.01 -32.28 4.73
CA LYS A 100 6.68 -32.43 6.15
C LYS A 100 7.79 -31.85 7.00
N ALA A 101 7.47 -31.38 8.19
CA ALA A 101 8.47 -30.95 9.17
C ALA A 101 9.50 -32.06 9.43
N GLY A 102 10.79 -31.74 9.38
CA GLY A 102 11.89 -32.69 9.48
C GLY A 102 12.23 -33.43 8.19
N GLN A 103 11.50 -33.25 7.09
CA GLN A 103 11.85 -33.82 5.79
C GLN A 103 13.12 -33.19 5.24
N LYS A 104 14.03 -34.00 4.69
CA LYS A 104 15.27 -33.52 4.09
C LYS A 104 14.97 -32.74 2.80
N LEU A 105 15.48 -31.51 2.72
CA LEU A 105 15.39 -30.65 1.54
C LEU A 105 16.63 -30.75 0.68
N ALA A 106 17.80 -30.62 1.32
CA ALA A 106 19.11 -30.73 0.65
C ALA A 106 20.15 -31.27 1.62
N LEU A 107 21.26 -31.71 1.03
CA LEU A 107 22.43 -32.23 1.74
C LEU A 107 23.68 -31.53 1.24
N LEU A 108 24.45 -30.97 2.14
CA LEU A 108 25.81 -30.48 1.86
C LEU A 108 26.80 -31.65 1.82
N ASP A 109 27.99 -31.43 1.24
CA ASP A 109 29.08 -32.42 1.31
C ASP A 109 29.57 -32.58 2.76
N THR A 110 29.33 -33.75 3.30
CA THR A 110 29.60 -34.11 4.69
C THR A 110 30.99 -34.73 4.90
N SER A 111 31.76 -34.93 3.85
CA SER A 111 33.03 -35.68 3.90
C SER A 111 33.99 -35.13 4.95
N LYS A 112 34.22 -33.82 4.96
CA LYS A 112 35.07 -33.13 5.94
C LYS A 112 34.47 -33.20 7.36
N LEU A 113 33.16 -33.00 7.50
CA LEU A 113 32.50 -33.02 8.81
C LEU A 113 32.51 -34.42 9.44
N GLN A 114 32.30 -35.46 8.61
CA GLN A 114 32.41 -36.86 9.05
C GLN A 114 33.85 -37.19 9.53
N ALA A 115 34.89 -36.76 8.77
CA ALA A 115 36.28 -36.93 9.18
C ALA A 115 36.57 -36.22 10.53
N THR A 116 36.02 -35.01 10.74
CA THR A 116 36.13 -34.28 12.00
C THR A 116 35.45 -35.03 13.15
N VAL A 117 34.25 -35.57 12.97
CA VAL A 117 33.56 -36.38 13.97
C VAL A 117 34.42 -37.61 14.35
N VAL A 118 34.95 -38.32 13.38
CA VAL A 118 35.86 -39.48 13.65
C VAL A 118 37.10 -39.07 14.45
N GLN A 119 37.71 -37.94 14.11
CA GLN A 119 38.86 -37.39 14.83
C GLN A 119 38.49 -37.07 16.29
N ARG A 120 37.37 -36.35 16.54
CA ARG A 120 36.93 -36.02 17.91
C ARG A 120 36.55 -37.26 18.71
N GLN A 121 35.91 -38.25 18.06
CA GLN A 121 35.64 -39.55 18.66
C GLN A 121 36.93 -40.25 19.11
N SER A 122 38.02 -40.17 18.33
CA SER A 122 39.32 -40.74 18.71
C SER A 122 39.95 -39.96 19.86
N SER A 123 39.82 -38.62 19.90
CA SER A 123 40.27 -37.79 21.02
C SER A 123 39.55 -38.15 22.31
N LEU A 124 38.25 -38.37 22.25
CA LEU A 124 37.44 -38.80 23.40
C LEU A 124 37.92 -40.19 23.94
N ARG A 125 38.20 -41.16 23.06
CA ARG A 125 38.73 -42.47 23.42
C ARG A 125 40.10 -42.34 24.13
N SER A 126 40.96 -41.44 23.63
CA SER A 126 42.24 -41.16 24.26
C SER A 126 42.10 -40.57 25.66
N ALA A 127 41.20 -39.58 25.84
CA ALA A 127 40.89 -39.01 27.17
C ALA A 127 40.32 -40.07 28.15
N GLN A 128 39.44 -40.93 27.65
CA GLN A 128 38.90 -42.05 28.41
C GLN A 128 39.99 -43.05 28.87
N ALA A 129 41.01 -43.30 27.98
CA ALA A 129 42.15 -44.14 28.35
C ALA A 129 43.00 -43.48 29.47
N GLN A 130 43.19 -42.14 29.40
CA GLN A 130 43.88 -41.37 30.44
C GLN A 130 43.15 -41.47 31.79
N VAL A 131 41.84 -41.46 31.81
CA VAL A 131 41.07 -41.69 33.05
C VAL A 131 41.32 -43.08 33.60
N LYS A 132 41.38 -44.11 32.77
CA LYS A 132 41.73 -45.48 33.23
C LYS A 132 43.11 -45.53 33.87
N THR A 133 44.12 -44.87 33.25
CA THR A 133 45.47 -44.78 33.80
C THR A 133 45.50 -44.00 35.10
N ALA A 134 44.84 -42.85 35.18
CA ALA A 134 44.73 -42.04 36.41
C ALA A 134 44.03 -42.81 37.53
N LYS A 135 42.96 -43.57 37.18
CA LYS A 135 42.26 -44.44 38.15
C LYS A 135 43.12 -45.55 38.68
N ALA A 136 43.93 -46.21 37.82
CA ALA A 136 44.88 -47.24 38.28
C ALA A 136 45.97 -46.67 39.19
N ASN A 137 46.51 -45.49 38.87
CA ASN A 137 47.50 -44.79 39.69
C ASN A 137 46.89 -44.36 41.07
N LEU A 138 45.63 -43.91 41.05
CA LEU A 138 44.91 -43.61 42.31
C LEU A 138 44.75 -44.87 43.20
N GLU A 139 44.37 -45.97 42.59
CA GLU A 139 44.19 -47.22 43.33
C GLU A 139 45.53 -47.72 43.95
N GLU A 140 46.64 -47.66 43.16
CA GLU A 140 47.97 -47.99 43.67
C GLU A 140 48.39 -47.11 44.86
N THR A 141 48.21 -45.78 44.71
CA THR A 141 48.59 -44.85 45.79
C THR A 141 47.68 -45.00 47.02
N ARG A 142 46.41 -45.31 46.80
CA ARG A 142 45.43 -45.58 47.87
C ARG A 142 45.81 -46.85 48.65
N LEU A 143 46.15 -47.95 47.97
CA LEU A 143 46.59 -49.17 48.60
C LEU A 143 47.88 -48.96 49.43
N THR A 144 48.84 -48.20 48.82
CA THR A 144 50.09 -47.87 49.54
C THR A 144 49.83 -47.05 50.84
N TYR A 145 48.96 -46.02 50.70
CA TYR A 145 48.59 -45.23 51.90
C TYR A 145 47.83 -46.05 52.95
N SER A 146 46.88 -46.90 52.57
CA SER A 146 46.13 -47.77 53.47
C SER A 146 47.08 -48.77 54.19
N TYR A 147 48.06 -49.34 53.47
CA TYR A 147 49.08 -50.23 54.10
C TYR A 147 49.92 -49.46 55.11
N HIS A 148 50.42 -48.29 54.82
CA HIS A 148 51.15 -47.46 55.79
C HIS A 148 50.28 -47.07 56.97
N GLN A 149 49.01 -46.79 56.77
CA GLN A 149 48.05 -46.46 57.82
C GLN A 149 47.81 -47.63 58.75
N GLU A 150 47.70 -48.86 58.22
CA GLU A 150 47.54 -50.09 59.00
C GLU A 150 48.75 -50.37 59.90
N VAL A 151 49.98 -50.31 59.34
CA VAL A 151 51.24 -50.48 60.09
C VAL A 151 51.41 -49.39 61.14
N TRP A 152 51.01 -48.15 60.92
CA TRP A 152 51.03 -47.05 61.87
C TRP A 152 50.12 -47.34 63.06
N GLN A 153 48.93 -47.86 62.84
CA GLN A 153 47.99 -48.24 63.88
C GLN A 153 48.49 -49.42 64.71
N GLN A 154 48.96 -50.45 64.02
CA GLN A 154 49.50 -51.66 64.70
C GLN A 154 50.72 -51.37 65.58
N SER A 155 51.58 -50.42 65.14
CA SER A 155 52.82 -50.07 65.90
C SER A 155 52.59 -49.04 67.02
N GLY A 156 51.37 -48.59 67.26
CA GLY A 156 51.09 -47.55 68.21
C GLY A 156 51.69 -46.19 67.84
N GLY A 157 51.82 -45.89 66.55
CA GLY A 157 52.36 -44.63 66.02
C GLY A 157 53.89 -44.52 65.91
N LYS A 158 54.61 -45.65 66.10
CA LYS A 158 56.09 -45.68 66.02
C LYS A 158 56.64 -45.92 64.63
N HIS A 159 55.92 -46.64 63.83
CA HIS A 159 56.32 -46.99 62.42
C HIS A 159 55.13 -46.95 61.51
N PRO A 160 55.30 -46.48 60.20
CA PRO A 160 56.51 -45.86 59.67
C PRO A 160 56.76 -44.45 60.24
N ALA A 161 57.90 -43.80 59.90
CA ALA A 161 58.19 -42.44 60.32
C ALA A 161 57.06 -41.46 59.80
N ARG A 162 56.74 -40.45 60.60
CA ARG A 162 55.67 -39.46 60.27
C ARG A 162 55.83 -38.83 58.88
N GLN A 163 57.11 -38.57 58.50
CA GLN A 163 57.41 -38.03 57.14
C GLN A 163 56.95 -39.00 56.06
N VAL A 164 57.05 -40.32 56.22
CA VAL A 164 56.59 -41.29 55.20
C VAL A 164 55.07 -41.30 55.14
N MET A 165 54.36 -41.16 56.25
CA MET A 165 52.92 -41.01 56.22
C MET A 165 52.45 -39.74 55.54
N ASP A 166 53.10 -38.60 55.82
CA ASP A 166 52.77 -37.33 55.21
C ASP A 166 53.02 -37.34 53.71
N THR A 167 54.14 -37.97 53.22
CA THR A 167 54.44 -38.15 51.80
C THR A 167 53.43 -39.07 51.11
N ALA A 168 53.02 -40.18 51.77
CA ALA A 168 52.02 -41.08 51.15
C ALA A 168 50.62 -40.39 51.08
N LYS A 169 50.21 -39.59 52.06
CA LYS A 169 49.01 -38.79 52.04
C LYS A 169 49.04 -37.74 50.92
N ALA A 170 50.14 -37.04 50.77
CA ALA A 170 50.33 -36.07 49.67
C ALA A 170 50.28 -36.74 48.30
N ALA A 171 50.87 -37.95 48.16
CA ALA A 171 50.81 -38.74 46.91
C ALA A 171 49.37 -39.15 46.58
N LEU A 172 48.57 -39.57 47.57
CA LEU A 172 47.14 -39.88 47.39
C LEU A 172 46.37 -38.67 46.92
N ALA A 173 46.50 -37.51 47.57
CA ALA A 173 45.83 -36.28 47.19
C ALA A 173 46.20 -35.84 45.77
N LYS A 174 47.48 -36.01 45.37
CA LYS A 174 47.94 -35.74 44.01
C LYS A 174 47.32 -36.69 42.99
N ALA A 175 47.16 -37.97 43.30
CA ALA A 175 46.52 -38.95 42.46
C ALA A 175 45.01 -38.69 42.30
N GLU A 176 44.34 -38.26 43.35
CA GLU A 176 42.93 -37.83 43.34
C GLU A 176 42.74 -36.62 42.41
N ALA A 177 43.58 -35.59 42.56
CA ALA A 177 43.55 -34.41 41.67
C ALA A 177 43.89 -34.80 40.22
N GLY A 178 44.80 -35.76 40.00
CA GLY A 178 45.08 -36.29 38.67
C GLY A 178 43.91 -37.00 38.01
N LEU A 179 43.13 -37.75 38.79
CA LEU A 179 41.89 -38.36 38.29
C LEU A 179 40.86 -37.31 37.93
N GLU A 180 40.67 -36.31 38.80
CA GLU A 180 39.74 -35.20 38.52
C GLU A 180 40.11 -34.45 37.26
N GLN A 181 41.38 -34.14 37.05
CA GLN A 181 41.90 -33.54 35.83
C GLN A 181 41.63 -34.41 34.57
N ALA A 182 41.83 -35.73 34.66
CA ALA A 182 41.53 -36.65 33.58
C ALA A 182 40.04 -36.72 33.28
N LEU A 183 39.16 -36.66 34.26
CA LEU A 183 37.70 -36.58 34.09
C LEU A 183 37.28 -35.30 33.42
N ALA A 184 37.87 -34.17 33.81
CA ALA A 184 37.66 -32.89 33.12
C ALA A 184 38.05 -32.92 31.67
N SER A 185 39.17 -33.61 31.34
CA SER A 185 39.61 -33.80 29.94
C SER A 185 38.62 -34.64 29.13
N VAL A 186 37.98 -35.66 29.74
CA VAL A 186 36.90 -36.42 29.06
C VAL A 186 35.68 -35.52 28.80
N ALA A 187 35.28 -34.72 29.78
CA ALA A 187 34.15 -33.80 29.64
C ALA A 187 34.39 -32.80 28.47
N ASN A 188 35.60 -32.25 28.36
CA ASN A 188 35.97 -31.37 27.26
C ASN A 188 35.95 -32.10 25.90
N ALA A 189 36.56 -33.27 25.78
CA ALA A 189 36.54 -34.06 24.56
C ALA A 189 35.14 -34.51 24.14
N GLN A 190 34.25 -34.78 25.12
CA GLN A 190 32.83 -35.09 24.90
C GLN A 190 32.10 -33.89 24.29
N ALA A 191 32.27 -32.69 24.87
CA ALA A 191 31.68 -31.47 24.37
C ALA A 191 32.14 -31.15 22.93
N GLU A 192 33.43 -31.33 22.62
CA GLU A 192 33.96 -31.14 21.27
C GLU A 192 33.38 -32.15 20.27
N LEU A 193 33.15 -33.39 20.67
CA LEU A 193 32.50 -34.39 19.83
C LEU A 193 31.05 -34.02 19.56
N GLU A 194 30.31 -33.58 20.57
CA GLU A 194 28.92 -33.15 20.44
C GLU A 194 28.78 -31.93 19.50
N TYR A 195 29.72 -30.99 19.61
CA TYR A 195 29.78 -29.85 18.68
C TYR A 195 29.98 -30.33 17.23
N ALA A 196 30.95 -31.20 16.95
CA ALA A 196 31.19 -31.74 15.61
C ALA A 196 29.99 -32.56 15.08
N GLN A 197 29.31 -33.29 15.95
CA GLN A 197 28.07 -34.01 15.58
C GLN A 197 26.91 -33.06 15.25
N THR A 198 26.83 -31.94 15.94
CA THR A 198 25.84 -30.91 15.68
C THR A 198 26.05 -30.25 14.32
N ASP A 199 27.29 -29.92 13.98
CA ASP A 199 27.66 -29.42 12.64
C ASP A 199 27.33 -30.44 11.54
N LEU A 200 27.61 -31.73 11.78
CA LEU A 200 27.23 -32.79 10.85
C LEU A 200 25.69 -32.89 10.68
N LYS A 201 24.91 -32.71 11.75
CA LYS A 201 23.44 -32.68 11.66
C LYS A 201 22.96 -31.46 10.86
N LYS A 202 23.56 -30.27 11.09
CA LYS A 202 23.23 -29.02 10.39
C LYS A 202 23.59 -29.04 8.91
N SER A 203 24.47 -29.98 8.46
CA SER A 203 24.77 -30.16 7.04
C SER A 203 23.59 -30.74 6.24
N VAL A 204 22.57 -31.30 6.89
CA VAL A 204 21.32 -31.74 6.30
C VAL A 204 20.29 -30.65 6.51
N MET A 205 19.89 -29.97 5.44
CA MET A 205 18.80 -29.00 5.49
C MET A 205 17.48 -29.73 5.58
N VAL A 206 16.67 -29.39 6.58
CA VAL A 206 15.34 -29.98 6.80
C VAL A 206 14.26 -28.91 6.79
N ALA A 207 13.05 -29.29 6.42
CA ALA A 207 11.89 -28.41 6.50
C ALA A 207 11.53 -28.12 7.96
N PRO A 208 11.42 -26.87 8.39
CA PRO A 208 11.04 -26.51 9.75
C PRO A 208 9.51 -26.64 10.00
N ILE A 209 8.72 -26.67 8.92
CA ILE A 209 7.24 -26.73 8.96
C ILE A 209 6.73 -27.71 7.91
N ASP A 210 5.50 -28.18 8.10
CA ASP A 210 4.72 -28.80 7.02
C ASP A 210 4.29 -27.73 6.02
N GLY A 211 4.34 -28.04 4.71
CA GLY A 211 3.93 -27.07 3.72
C GLY A 211 4.31 -27.42 2.29
N VAL A 212 4.42 -26.38 1.46
CA VAL A 212 4.76 -26.48 0.03
C VAL A 212 5.98 -25.63 -0.26
N VAL A 213 6.90 -26.12 -1.10
CA VAL A 213 8.08 -25.41 -1.59
C VAL A 213 7.64 -24.39 -2.63
N LEU A 214 7.78 -23.07 -2.32
CA LEU A 214 7.45 -21.99 -3.26
C LEU A 214 8.61 -21.69 -4.20
N SER A 215 9.85 -21.69 -3.65
CA SER A 215 11.04 -21.45 -4.46
C SER A 215 12.22 -22.26 -3.95
N ARG A 216 13.10 -22.61 -4.88
CA ARG A 216 14.37 -23.30 -4.68
C ARG A 216 15.47 -22.47 -5.37
N ALA A 217 16.42 -21.97 -4.61
CA ALA A 217 17.50 -21.12 -5.11
C ALA A 217 18.86 -21.82 -5.04
N ILE A 218 18.88 -23.16 -5.09
CA ILE A 218 20.10 -23.96 -5.05
C ILE A 218 20.11 -25.07 -6.08
N GLU A 219 21.33 -25.42 -6.54
CA GLU A 219 21.58 -26.52 -7.48
C GLU A 219 22.65 -27.45 -6.93
N VAL A 220 22.63 -28.73 -7.40
CA VAL A 220 23.66 -29.72 -7.05
C VAL A 220 25.01 -29.24 -7.59
N GLY A 221 26.05 -29.30 -6.74
CA GLY A 221 27.38 -28.80 -7.07
C GLY A 221 27.63 -27.33 -6.76
N GLN A 222 26.58 -26.56 -6.42
CA GLN A 222 26.71 -25.16 -6.04
C GLN A 222 27.37 -25.01 -4.66
N THR A 223 28.24 -24.01 -4.52
CA THR A 223 28.85 -23.64 -3.23
C THR A 223 27.94 -22.64 -2.51
N VAL A 224 27.58 -22.96 -1.28
CA VAL A 224 26.82 -22.08 -0.37
C VAL A 224 27.79 -21.51 0.66
N ALA A 225 27.74 -20.19 0.84
CA ALA A 225 28.53 -19.49 1.86
C ALA A 225 27.58 -18.83 2.87
N SER A 226 27.80 -19.06 4.17
CA SER A 226 26.96 -18.55 5.27
C SER A 226 27.56 -17.33 5.99
N SER A 227 28.72 -16.80 5.52
CA SER A 227 29.60 -15.93 6.31
C SER A 227 29.24 -14.44 6.34
N PHE A 228 28.46 -13.85 5.41
CA PHE A 228 28.11 -12.42 5.41
C PHE A 228 26.62 -12.12 5.23
N SER A 229 25.95 -12.90 4.42
CA SER A 229 24.50 -12.95 4.31
C SER A 229 24.14 -14.37 3.91
N ALA A 230 23.44 -15.08 4.77
CA ALA A 230 22.94 -16.40 4.43
C ALA A 230 21.86 -16.25 3.34
N PRO A 231 22.13 -16.68 2.09
CA PRO A 231 21.10 -16.59 1.05
C PRO A 231 19.91 -17.50 1.40
N THR A 232 18.72 -17.06 1.06
CA THR A 232 17.51 -17.90 1.14
C THR A 232 17.62 -18.99 0.08
N LEU A 233 17.66 -20.26 0.51
CA LEU A 233 17.83 -21.41 -0.37
C LEU A 233 16.49 -22.04 -0.74
N PHE A 234 15.55 -22.08 0.21
CA PHE A 234 14.18 -22.51 -0.01
C PHE A 234 13.24 -21.52 0.65
N LEU A 235 12.12 -21.28 -0.02
CA LEU A 235 10.98 -20.55 0.54
C LEU A 235 9.82 -21.55 0.67
N LEU A 236 9.35 -21.76 1.88
CA LEU A 236 8.26 -22.67 2.20
C LEU A 236 7.03 -21.88 2.62
N ALA A 237 5.83 -22.32 2.19
CA ALA A 237 4.57 -21.84 2.71
C ALA A 237 3.88 -22.98 3.46
N ARG A 238 3.29 -22.67 4.61
CA ARG A 238 2.55 -23.68 5.40
C ARG A 238 1.28 -24.09 4.70
N ASP A 239 0.51 -23.11 4.25
CA ASP A 239 -0.79 -23.31 3.61
C ASP A 239 -1.01 -22.23 2.54
N LEU A 240 -1.56 -22.64 1.41
CA LEU A 240 -1.96 -21.74 0.33
C LEU A 240 -3.43 -21.31 0.43
N LYS A 241 -4.19 -21.86 1.38
CA LYS A 241 -5.59 -21.46 1.60
C LYS A 241 -5.71 -20.15 2.35
N ALA A 242 -4.82 -19.90 3.31
CA ALA A 242 -4.76 -18.65 4.04
C ALA A 242 -3.75 -17.71 3.38
N MET A 243 -4.24 -16.74 2.61
CA MET A 243 -3.42 -15.79 1.89
C MET A 243 -3.59 -14.36 2.47
N GLU A 244 -2.63 -13.52 2.20
CA GLU A 244 -2.67 -12.09 2.51
C GLU A 244 -2.35 -11.29 1.24
N VAL A 245 -3.08 -10.20 1.04
CA VAL A 245 -2.72 -9.19 0.04
C VAL A 245 -2.01 -8.06 0.77
N ILE A 246 -0.78 -7.77 0.38
CA ILE A 246 -0.02 -6.65 0.92
C ILE A 246 -0.08 -5.54 -0.11
N VAL A 247 -0.83 -4.48 0.19
CA VAL A 247 -1.02 -3.33 -0.69
C VAL A 247 -0.26 -2.11 -0.19
N ALA A 248 0.30 -1.34 -1.11
CA ALA A 248 0.93 -0.06 -0.82
C ALA A 248 -0.12 1.06 -0.94
N VAL A 249 -0.50 1.63 0.20
CA VAL A 249 -1.45 2.74 0.29
C VAL A 249 -0.69 4.04 0.42
N ASP A 250 -1.11 5.07 -0.29
CA ASP A 250 -0.52 6.41 -0.22
C ASP A 250 -0.71 7.04 1.17
N GLU A 251 0.24 7.89 1.59
CA GLU A 251 0.17 8.64 2.85
C GLU A 251 -1.10 9.50 2.95
N ALA A 252 -1.56 10.06 1.82
CA ALA A 252 -2.78 10.88 1.79
C ALA A 252 -4.04 10.08 2.20
N ASP A 253 -4.08 8.78 1.90
CA ASP A 253 -5.26 7.93 2.08
C ASP A 253 -5.20 7.07 3.35
N ILE A 254 -4.01 6.84 3.92
CA ILE A 254 -3.87 5.96 5.08
C ILE A 254 -4.63 6.47 6.31
N GLY A 255 -4.84 7.79 6.41
CA GLY A 255 -5.54 8.42 7.52
C GLY A 255 -7.01 8.04 7.65
N VAL A 256 -7.63 7.53 6.57
CA VAL A 256 -9.04 7.12 6.52
C VAL A 256 -9.25 5.62 6.56
N ILE A 257 -8.19 4.82 6.38
CA ILE A 257 -8.27 3.36 6.46
C ILE A 257 -8.29 2.89 7.90
N ARG A 258 -9.11 1.89 8.20
CA ARG A 258 -9.25 1.26 9.53
C ARG A 258 -9.23 -0.24 9.40
N VAL A 259 -8.71 -0.90 10.45
CA VAL A 259 -8.76 -2.36 10.58
C VAL A 259 -10.22 -2.82 10.62
N GLY A 260 -10.53 -3.89 9.91
CA GLY A 260 -11.88 -4.45 9.81
C GLY A 260 -12.69 -3.96 8.60
N GLN A 261 -12.22 -2.97 7.84
CA GLN A 261 -12.89 -2.53 6.62
C GLN A 261 -12.89 -3.63 5.56
N HIS A 262 -14.00 -3.69 4.81
CA HIS A 262 -14.11 -4.57 3.65
C HIS A 262 -13.33 -4.00 2.48
N ALA A 263 -12.75 -4.89 1.70
CA ALA A 263 -12.08 -4.56 0.48
C ALA A 263 -12.42 -5.61 -0.59
N THR A 264 -12.43 -5.18 -1.83
CA THR A 264 -12.52 -6.07 -2.98
C THR A 264 -11.24 -5.94 -3.79
N PHE A 265 -10.76 -7.03 -4.35
CA PHE A 265 -9.59 -6.97 -5.21
C PHE A 265 -9.79 -7.84 -6.46
N SER A 266 -9.09 -7.44 -7.49
CA SER A 266 -9.00 -8.18 -8.74
C SER A 266 -7.55 -8.54 -9.02
N VAL A 267 -7.33 -9.65 -9.70
CA VAL A 267 -6.02 -10.08 -10.18
C VAL A 267 -6.05 -10.19 -11.70
N ASP A 268 -4.97 -9.83 -12.36
CA ASP A 268 -4.91 -9.83 -13.83
C ASP A 268 -5.10 -11.22 -14.45
N ALA A 269 -4.76 -12.26 -13.69
CA ALA A 269 -4.93 -13.65 -14.12
C ALA A 269 -6.41 -14.06 -14.24
N TYR A 270 -7.32 -13.45 -13.49
CA TYR A 270 -8.75 -13.75 -13.47
C TYR A 270 -9.58 -12.49 -13.75
N ARG A 271 -9.53 -12.00 -14.96
CA ARG A 271 -10.25 -10.79 -15.39
C ARG A 271 -11.75 -10.96 -15.24
N GLY A 272 -12.37 -10.01 -14.54
CA GLY A 272 -13.82 -10.02 -14.30
C GLY A 272 -14.26 -10.78 -13.04
N ARG A 273 -13.35 -11.44 -12.31
CA ARG A 273 -13.62 -12.00 -10.99
C ARG A 273 -13.12 -11.05 -9.90
N GLN A 274 -14.01 -10.67 -9.00
CA GLN A 274 -13.68 -9.92 -7.80
C GLN A 274 -13.59 -10.86 -6.60
N PHE A 275 -12.56 -10.70 -5.82
CA PHE A 275 -12.34 -11.43 -4.58
C PHE A 275 -12.58 -10.51 -3.39
N GLN A 276 -13.09 -11.07 -2.31
CA GLN A 276 -13.31 -10.33 -1.08
C GLN A 276 -12.09 -10.43 -0.17
N ALA A 277 -11.80 -9.33 0.50
CA ALA A 277 -10.73 -9.24 1.49
C ALA A 277 -11.18 -8.34 2.65
N GLN A 278 -10.46 -8.42 3.76
CA GLN A 278 -10.68 -7.56 4.90
C GLN A 278 -9.36 -7.00 5.38
N VAL A 279 -9.33 -5.69 5.71
CA VAL A 279 -8.16 -5.05 6.29
C VAL A 279 -7.89 -5.65 7.66
N ARG A 280 -6.77 -6.37 7.78
CA ARG A 280 -6.33 -7.01 9.02
C ARG A 280 -5.40 -6.12 9.82
N GLN A 281 -4.46 -5.45 9.16
CA GLN A 281 -3.43 -4.68 9.82
C GLN A 281 -2.85 -3.61 8.90
N ILE A 282 -2.54 -2.46 9.46
CA ILE A 282 -1.76 -1.40 8.81
C ILE A 282 -0.37 -1.43 9.43
N ARG A 283 0.68 -1.62 8.63
CA ARG A 283 2.06 -1.61 9.10
C ARG A 283 2.54 -0.18 9.25
N LEU A 284 2.96 0.18 10.46
CA LEU A 284 3.40 1.54 10.78
C LEU A 284 4.81 1.87 10.25
N ALA A 285 5.61 0.86 9.95
CA ALA A 285 6.93 1.06 9.36
C ALA A 285 6.79 1.33 7.86
N ASN A 286 7.20 2.52 7.44
CA ASN A 286 7.42 2.83 6.04
C ASN A 286 8.63 2.03 5.56
N ILE A 287 8.44 1.10 4.64
CA ILE A 287 9.55 0.55 3.88
C ILE A 287 9.81 1.54 2.73
N ALA A 288 10.50 2.63 3.06
CA ALA A 288 11.21 3.34 2.01
C ALA A 288 12.03 2.26 1.30
N SER A 289 11.76 2.03 0.03
CA SER A 289 12.53 1.11 -0.79
C SER A 289 13.99 1.57 -0.73
N THR A 290 14.76 0.94 0.16
CA THR A 290 16.21 1.05 0.22
C THR A 290 16.77 0.29 -0.97
N SER A 291 16.43 0.70 -2.17
CA SER A 291 17.25 0.44 -3.34
C SER A 291 18.45 1.39 -3.23
N SER A 292 19.51 0.87 -2.63
CA SER A 292 20.84 1.45 -2.67
C SER A 292 21.34 1.47 -4.12
N SER A 293 20.88 2.42 -4.89
CA SER A 293 21.52 2.88 -6.12
C SER A 293 21.46 4.39 -6.10
N SER A 294 22.59 4.96 -5.74
CA SER A 294 22.95 6.37 -5.88
C SER A 294 22.65 6.84 -7.30
N SER A 295 21.59 7.57 -7.51
CA SER A 295 21.50 8.72 -8.41
C SER A 295 20.07 9.23 -8.52
N ALA A 296 19.90 10.55 -8.35
CA ALA A 296 18.75 11.40 -8.57
C ALA A 296 17.65 11.33 -7.50
N ALA A 297 17.44 12.48 -6.85
CA ALA A 297 16.31 12.84 -6.03
C ALA A 297 15.00 12.76 -6.85
N SER A 298 14.46 11.56 -6.99
CA SER A 298 13.06 11.37 -7.32
C SER A 298 12.30 11.43 -6.00
N SER A 299 11.32 12.32 -5.90
CA SER A 299 10.38 12.39 -4.80
C SER A 299 9.76 11.00 -4.60
N SER A 300 10.27 10.26 -3.62
CA SER A 300 9.70 8.97 -3.26
C SER A 300 8.35 9.24 -2.60
N VAL A 301 7.27 8.85 -3.27
CA VAL A 301 5.93 8.86 -2.67
C VAL A 301 5.97 7.94 -1.45
N VAL A 302 5.62 8.50 -0.30
CA VAL A 302 5.56 7.74 0.95
C VAL A 302 4.32 6.84 0.91
N SER A 303 4.52 5.53 1.02
CA SER A 303 3.42 4.57 1.04
C SER A 303 3.50 3.68 2.28
N TYR A 304 2.35 3.25 2.77
CA TYR A 304 2.20 2.36 3.93
C TYR A 304 1.66 1.01 3.50
N ASN A 305 2.33 -0.06 3.97
CA ASN A 305 1.89 -1.42 3.67
C ASN A 305 0.68 -1.79 4.52
N THR A 306 -0.46 -1.97 3.86
CA THR A 306 -1.69 -2.46 4.46
C THR A 306 -1.87 -3.93 4.12
N VAL A 307 -2.10 -4.74 5.14
CA VAL A 307 -2.27 -6.20 5.02
C VAL A 307 -3.75 -6.53 5.07
N LEU A 308 -4.22 -7.20 4.03
CA LEU A 308 -5.59 -7.69 3.93
C LEU A 308 -5.59 -9.21 4.02
N SER A 309 -6.52 -9.77 4.79
CA SER A 309 -6.74 -11.21 4.85
C SER A 309 -7.64 -11.66 3.72
N VAL A 310 -7.28 -12.76 3.09
CA VAL A 310 -8.00 -13.36 1.97
C VAL A 310 -8.19 -14.85 2.21
N ASP A 311 -9.39 -15.35 1.98
CA ASP A 311 -9.67 -16.75 1.95
C ASP A 311 -9.46 -17.28 0.52
N ASN A 312 -8.56 -18.25 0.38
CA ASN A 312 -8.24 -18.92 -0.88
C ASN A 312 -8.59 -20.42 -0.80
N SER A 313 -9.76 -20.74 -0.26
CA SER A 313 -10.19 -22.14 -0.08
C SER A 313 -10.15 -22.96 -1.39
N ASP A 314 -10.37 -22.30 -2.52
CA ASP A 314 -10.32 -22.87 -3.86
C ASP A 314 -8.89 -23.07 -4.41
N GLU A 315 -7.86 -22.59 -3.71
CA GLU A 315 -6.43 -22.59 -4.11
C GLU A 315 -6.16 -21.97 -5.50
N VAL A 316 -7.02 -21.03 -5.92
CA VAL A 316 -6.95 -20.37 -7.23
C VAL A 316 -5.92 -19.24 -7.23
N LEU A 317 -5.76 -18.56 -6.10
CA LEU A 317 -4.80 -17.47 -5.94
C LEU A 317 -3.40 -18.03 -5.67
N LEU A 318 -2.46 -17.66 -6.51
CA LEU A 318 -1.07 -18.09 -6.38
C LEU A 318 -0.22 -16.98 -5.73
N PRO A 319 0.83 -17.36 -4.98
CA PRO A 319 1.80 -16.41 -4.45
C PRO A 319 2.42 -15.53 -5.54
N SER A 320 2.74 -14.28 -5.18
CA SER A 320 3.33 -13.27 -6.05
C SER A 320 2.43 -12.73 -7.18
N MET A 321 1.15 -13.11 -7.24
CA MET A 321 0.20 -12.45 -8.14
C MET A 321 0.02 -10.99 -7.72
N THR A 322 -0.05 -10.09 -8.71
CA THR A 322 -0.38 -8.68 -8.51
C THR A 322 -1.89 -8.52 -8.34
N ALA A 323 -2.28 -7.77 -7.33
CA ALA A 323 -3.67 -7.46 -7.03
C ALA A 323 -3.90 -5.95 -7.05
N VAL A 324 -5.00 -5.53 -7.68
CA VAL A 324 -5.56 -4.19 -7.56
C VAL A 324 -6.71 -4.26 -6.57
N THR A 325 -6.61 -3.51 -5.49
CA THR A 325 -7.51 -3.61 -4.35
C THR A 325 -8.22 -2.29 -4.14
N ASP A 326 -9.55 -2.35 -3.98
CA ASP A 326 -10.42 -1.24 -3.63
C ASP A 326 -10.91 -1.42 -2.19
N ILE A 327 -10.40 -0.59 -1.28
CA ILE A 327 -10.74 -0.61 0.15
C ILE A 327 -11.92 0.31 0.39
N ALA A 328 -13.04 -0.20 0.90
CA ALA A 328 -14.22 0.58 1.21
C ALA A 328 -14.00 1.39 2.49
N ILE A 329 -13.97 2.74 2.34
CA ILE A 329 -13.81 3.67 3.46
C ILE A 329 -15.17 3.99 4.08
N ALA A 330 -16.16 4.24 3.24
CA ALA A 330 -17.52 4.54 3.64
C ALA A 330 -18.50 3.96 2.64
N GLU A 331 -19.59 3.41 3.15
CA GLU A 331 -20.68 2.84 2.35
C GLU A 331 -21.98 3.51 2.75
N ALA A 332 -22.79 3.86 1.76
CA ALA A 332 -24.17 4.31 1.95
C ALA A 332 -25.08 3.46 1.07
N LYS A 333 -25.92 2.63 1.71
CA LYS A 333 -26.86 1.74 1.03
C LYS A 333 -28.18 2.44 0.79
N ASP A 334 -28.82 2.16 -0.33
CA ASP A 334 -30.15 2.68 -0.74
C ASP A 334 -30.28 4.20 -0.57
N THR A 335 -29.27 4.96 -0.99
CA THR A 335 -29.24 6.41 -0.84
C THR A 335 -29.60 7.13 -2.13
N LEU A 336 -30.21 8.31 -2.02
CA LEU A 336 -30.44 9.18 -3.17
C LEU A 336 -29.09 9.68 -3.69
N ALA A 337 -28.84 9.48 -4.97
CA ALA A 337 -27.60 9.84 -5.64
C ALA A 337 -27.86 10.73 -6.85
N ILE A 338 -26.98 11.69 -7.05
CA ILE A 338 -26.95 12.58 -8.21
C ILE A 338 -25.64 12.50 -8.93
N GLU A 339 -25.65 12.72 -10.23
CA GLU A 339 -24.43 12.82 -11.04
C GLU A 339 -23.60 14.04 -10.62
N ASN A 340 -22.28 13.87 -10.45
CA ASN A 340 -21.37 14.95 -10.01
C ASN A 340 -21.34 16.14 -10.96
N ALA A 341 -21.71 15.96 -12.23
CA ALA A 341 -21.87 17.02 -13.20
C ALA A 341 -22.93 18.06 -12.75
N ALA A 342 -23.99 17.61 -12.07
CA ALA A 342 -25.05 18.48 -11.59
C ALA A 342 -24.62 19.43 -10.47
N LEU A 343 -23.61 19.04 -9.65
CA LEU A 343 -23.05 19.91 -8.61
C LEU A 343 -22.21 21.05 -9.17
N ARG A 344 -21.71 20.89 -10.39
CA ARG A 344 -20.88 21.90 -11.07
C ARG A 344 -21.70 22.88 -11.90
N TYR A 345 -22.94 22.53 -12.18
CA TYR A 345 -23.80 23.39 -13.02
C TYR A 345 -24.20 24.64 -12.26
N GLN A 346 -23.93 25.81 -12.86
CA GLN A 346 -24.43 27.11 -12.40
C GLN A 346 -25.09 27.80 -13.62
N PRO A 347 -26.38 28.14 -13.55
CA PRO A 347 -27.05 28.90 -14.61
C PRO A 347 -26.35 30.24 -14.78
N GLN A 348 -26.03 30.60 -16.02
CA GLN A 348 -25.54 31.94 -16.34
C GLN A 348 -26.66 32.96 -16.07
N VAL A 349 -26.74 33.41 -14.81
CA VAL A 349 -27.58 34.58 -14.49
C VAL A 349 -26.89 35.77 -15.12
N ASN A 350 -27.50 36.39 -16.16
CA ASN A 350 -27.12 37.70 -16.64
C ASN A 350 -27.39 38.72 -15.55
N THR A 351 -26.59 38.78 -14.53
CA THR A 351 -26.49 39.93 -13.65
C THR A 351 -25.97 41.07 -14.51
N LYS A 352 -26.90 41.94 -14.99
CA LYS A 352 -26.54 43.27 -15.45
C LYS A 352 -25.62 43.85 -14.39
N ALA A 353 -24.35 43.94 -14.68
CA ALA A 353 -23.41 44.65 -13.83
C ALA A 353 -23.93 46.06 -13.64
N THR A 354 -24.43 46.35 -12.46
CA THR A 354 -24.69 47.74 -12.02
C THR A 354 -23.36 48.45 -12.13
N PRO A 355 -23.22 49.51 -12.97
CA PRO A 355 -21.99 50.23 -13.06
C PRO A 355 -21.73 50.87 -11.69
N SER A 356 -20.73 50.36 -10.97
CA SER A 356 -20.18 51.02 -9.79
C SER A 356 -19.63 52.37 -10.25
N GLN A 357 -20.42 53.43 -10.01
CA GLN A 357 -19.95 54.82 -10.04
C GLN A 357 -18.86 54.96 -8.98
N GLY A 358 -17.66 55.29 -9.43
CA GLY A 358 -16.62 55.79 -8.52
C GLY A 358 -15.28 55.08 -8.57
N ALA A 359 -14.63 55.18 -9.71
CA ALA A 359 -13.16 55.07 -9.70
C ALA A 359 -12.64 55.95 -10.85
N GLY A 360 -12.18 57.17 -10.47
CA GLY A 360 -11.58 58.13 -11.40
C GLY A 360 -10.36 57.50 -12.12
N VAL A 361 -10.01 58.17 -13.22
CA VAL A 361 -8.95 57.84 -14.21
C VAL A 361 -7.54 57.69 -13.60
N MET A 362 -7.38 57.86 -12.27
CA MET A 362 -6.12 57.83 -11.55
C MET A 362 -5.69 56.41 -11.09
N GLY A 363 -6.54 55.38 -11.24
CA GLY A 363 -6.26 54.02 -10.82
C GLY A 363 -5.56 53.12 -11.87
N ALA A 364 -5.31 53.65 -13.07
CA ALA A 364 -4.74 52.88 -14.16
C ALA A 364 -3.21 52.87 -14.26
N LEU A 365 -2.52 53.64 -13.42
CA LEU A 365 -1.07 53.85 -13.49
C LEU A 365 -0.24 53.25 -12.33
N LEU A 366 -0.85 52.54 -11.38
CA LEU A 366 -0.11 51.87 -10.33
C LEU A 366 -0.04 50.34 -10.59
N PRO A 367 1.15 49.73 -10.57
CA PRO A 367 1.27 48.26 -10.68
C PRO A 367 0.61 47.65 -9.45
N ARG A 368 -0.46 46.85 -9.68
CA ARG A 368 -1.07 46.01 -8.66
C ARG A 368 -0.07 44.93 -8.28
N PHE A 369 0.59 45.11 -7.14
CA PHE A 369 1.25 44.02 -6.44
C PHE A 369 0.20 42.97 -6.11
N ARG A 370 0.23 41.89 -6.87
CA ARG A 370 -0.54 40.66 -6.60
C ARG A 370 -0.01 40.07 -5.30
N ARG A 371 -0.66 40.38 -4.19
CA ARG A 371 -0.39 39.78 -2.89
C ARG A 371 -0.68 38.30 -3.08
N GLY A 372 0.38 37.50 -3.18
CA GLY A 372 0.29 36.06 -3.25
C GLY A 372 -0.40 35.56 -2.00
N ASP A 373 -1.63 35.08 -2.15
CA ASP A 373 -2.28 34.26 -1.14
C ASP A 373 -1.44 33.02 -0.97
N ASN A 374 -0.80 32.95 0.19
CA ASN A 374 -0.02 31.81 0.66
C ASN A 374 -1.00 30.68 0.99
N LYS A 375 -1.41 29.91 -0.01
CA LYS A 375 -2.19 28.66 0.12
C LYS A 375 -1.27 27.45 0.30
N GLN A 376 -0.45 27.47 1.33
CA GLN A 376 0.35 26.30 1.73
C GLN A 376 -0.03 25.76 3.11
N ALA A 377 -1.25 26.03 3.57
CA ALA A 377 -1.77 25.44 4.81
C ALA A 377 -3.14 24.82 4.51
N GLY A 378 -3.21 23.66 3.89
CA GLY A 378 -4.50 23.09 3.54
C GLY A 378 -4.52 21.67 3.00
N GLU A 379 -3.39 20.99 2.80
CA GLU A 379 -3.43 19.62 2.24
C GLU A 379 -3.72 18.52 3.28
N GLU A 380 -3.39 18.73 4.54
CA GLU A 380 -3.70 17.74 5.60
C GLU A 380 -5.19 17.67 6.00
N THR A 381 -5.98 18.68 5.65
CA THR A 381 -7.41 18.72 6.02
C THR A 381 -8.30 18.11 4.93
N ALA A 382 -7.79 17.93 3.72
CA ALA A 382 -8.60 17.50 2.57
C ALA A 382 -9.14 16.07 2.73
N ALA A 383 -8.34 15.12 3.20
CA ALA A 383 -8.74 13.71 3.32
C ALA A 383 -9.85 13.45 4.37
N ARG A 384 -9.95 14.29 5.40
CA ARG A 384 -11.01 14.18 6.43
C ARG A 384 -12.31 14.90 6.06
N ASP A 385 -12.25 15.79 5.07
CA ASP A 385 -13.37 16.61 4.68
C ASP A 385 -14.35 15.90 3.72
N PHE A 386 -13.91 14.79 3.08
CA PHE A 386 -14.78 13.99 2.19
C PHE A 386 -15.91 13.24 2.92
N LEU A 387 -15.75 13.00 4.22
CA LEU A 387 -16.75 12.29 5.04
C LEU A 387 -17.73 13.24 5.73
N LYS A 388 -17.50 14.57 5.68
CA LYS A 388 -18.40 15.54 6.29
C LYS A 388 -19.48 15.97 5.32
N ALA A 389 -20.71 16.04 5.81
CA ALA A 389 -21.81 16.61 5.07
C ALA A 389 -21.50 18.07 4.69
N ARG A 390 -21.63 18.41 3.41
CA ARG A 390 -21.40 19.76 2.87
C ARG A 390 -22.71 20.32 2.33
N ASP A 391 -22.90 21.61 2.52
CA ASP A 391 -24.01 22.29 1.89
C ASP A 391 -23.68 22.59 0.43
N ALA A 392 -24.55 22.20 -0.47
CA ALA A 392 -24.44 22.44 -1.91
C ALA A 392 -25.80 22.91 -2.45
N THR A 393 -25.77 23.62 -3.58
CA THR A 393 -26.97 24.01 -4.29
C THR A 393 -26.98 23.29 -5.64
N ILE A 394 -28.06 22.56 -5.91
CA ILE A 394 -28.27 21.90 -7.19
C ILE A 394 -29.47 22.53 -7.90
N TRP A 395 -29.50 22.35 -9.21
CA TRP A 395 -30.57 22.93 -10.04
C TRP A 395 -31.45 21.81 -10.57
N VAL A 396 -32.69 21.84 -10.14
CA VAL A 396 -33.71 20.86 -10.55
C VAL A 396 -34.62 21.49 -11.60
N LEU A 397 -34.97 20.74 -12.63
CA LEU A 397 -35.88 21.18 -13.68
C LEU A 397 -37.32 20.92 -13.23
N ARG A 398 -38.00 21.95 -12.66
CA ARG A 398 -39.42 21.91 -12.31
C ARG A 398 -40.22 22.80 -13.25
N ASN A 399 -41.24 22.27 -13.89
CA ASN A 399 -42.08 23.00 -14.86
C ASN A 399 -41.26 23.67 -16.01
N ASN A 400 -40.24 22.98 -16.50
CA ASN A 400 -39.32 23.47 -17.54
C ASN A 400 -38.49 24.71 -17.16
N GLN A 401 -38.38 25.00 -15.84
CA GLN A 401 -37.57 26.09 -15.30
C GLN A 401 -36.55 25.57 -14.30
N PRO A 402 -35.30 26.07 -14.31
CA PRO A 402 -34.30 25.71 -13.34
C PRO A 402 -34.65 26.32 -11.96
N VAL A 403 -34.83 25.47 -10.96
CA VAL A 403 -35.09 25.85 -9.57
C VAL A 403 -33.86 25.45 -8.73
N ALA A 404 -33.32 26.41 -7.99
CA ALA A 404 -32.24 26.15 -7.06
C ALA A 404 -32.76 25.46 -5.80
N VAL A 405 -32.24 24.31 -5.48
CA VAL A 405 -32.57 23.52 -4.29
C VAL A 405 -31.31 23.37 -3.44
N PRO A 406 -31.31 23.89 -2.19
CA PRO A 406 -30.24 23.66 -1.25
C PRO A 406 -30.27 22.21 -0.76
N VAL A 407 -29.13 21.53 -0.79
CA VAL A 407 -29.02 20.13 -0.38
C VAL A 407 -27.77 19.94 0.48
N LYS A 408 -27.83 18.96 1.37
CA LYS A 408 -26.65 18.45 2.05
C LYS A 408 -26.17 17.21 1.33
N ILE A 409 -24.93 17.27 0.84
CA ILE A 409 -24.26 16.18 0.15
C ILE A 409 -23.36 15.41 1.11
N GLY A 410 -23.27 14.10 0.89
CA GLY A 410 -22.42 13.18 1.65
C GLY A 410 -21.25 12.64 0.83
N ILE A 411 -21.07 11.32 0.87
CA ILE A 411 -20.00 10.63 0.16
C ILE A 411 -20.16 10.69 -1.36
N SER A 412 -19.03 10.69 -2.05
CA SER A 412 -19.00 10.70 -3.52
C SER A 412 -18.00 9.65 -4.02
N ASN A 413 -18.40 8.89 -5.04
CA ASN A 413 -17.53 7.89 -5.69
C ASN A 413 -16.82 8.43 -6.95
N GLY A 414 -16.82 9.75 -7.17
CA GLY A 414 -16.26 10.39 -8.37
C GLY A 414 -17.24 10.54 -9.52
N ALA A 415 -18.23 9.67 -9.68
CA ALA A 415 -19.29 9.76 -10.68
C ALA A 415 -20.60 10.29 -10.08
N PHE A 416 -20.98 9.79 -8.93
CA PHE A 416 -22.20 10.13 -8.21
C PHE A 416 -21.90 10.64 -6.81
N THR A 417 -22.76 11.50 -6.28
CA THR A 417 -22.71 12.05 -4.91
C THR A 417 -24.02 11.78 -4.18
N GLN A 418 -23.89 11.33 -2.94
CA GLN A 418 -24.99 11.10 -2.02
C GLN A 418 -25.70 12.40 -1.65
N ILE A 419 -27.02 12.38 -1.59
CA ILE A 419 -27.85 13.42 -0.95
C ILE A 419 -28.31 12.90 0.41
N ILE A 420 -27.90 13.60 1.48
CA ILE A 420 -28.28 13.28 2.85
C ILE A 420 -29.64 13.91 3.20
N SER A 421 -29.85 15.17 2.79
CA SER A 421 -31.08 15.91 3.02
C SER A 421 -31.29 17.03 1.99
N GLY A 422 -32.54 17.32 1.63
CA GLY A 422 -32.93 18.34 0.67
C GLY A 422 -34.35 18.09 0.18
N ASP A 423 -34.96 19.11 -0.47
CA ASP A 423 -36.28 18.99 -1.10
C ASP A 423 -36.20 18.34 -2.48
N ILE A 424 -35.83 17.04 -2.49
CA ILE A 424 -35.60 16.25 -3.70
C ILE A 424 -36.16 14.85 -3.51
N ALA A 425 -36.89 14.39 -4.51
CA ALA A 425 -37.46 13.06 -4.57
C ALA A 425 -36.75 12.19 -5.64
N GLU A 426 -36.92 10.89 -5.52
CA GLU A 426 -36.49 9.95 -6.53
C GLU A 426 -37.22 10.22 -7.85
N GLY A 427 -36.50 10.30 -8.96
CA GLY A 427 -37.02 10.64 -10.28
C GLY A 427 -36.98 12.13 -10.62
N ASP A 428 -36.64 13.03 -9.69
CA ASP A 428 -36.44 14.45 -10.00
C ASP A 428 -35.33 14.61 -11.03
N LEU A 429 -35.53 15.52 -12.00
CA LEU A 429 -34.57 15.79 -13.06
C LEU A 429 -33.62 16.90 -12.63
N VAL A 430 -32.38 16.54 -12.34
CA VAL A 430 -31.31 17.49 -11.99
C VAL A 430 -30.54 17.90 -13.26
N ILE A 431 -30.26 19.20 -13.38
CA ILE A 431 -29.58 19.76 -14.55
C ILE A 431 -28.09 19.52 -14.42
N SER A 432 -27.52 18.77 -15.37
CA SER A 432 -26.07 18.51 -15.45
C SER A 432 -25.35 19.46 -16.39
N ASP A 433 -26.06 19.98 -17.44
CA ASP A 433 -25.49 20.91 -18.43
C ASP A 433 -26.62 21.72 -19.13
N ALA A 434 -26.26 22.84 -19.73
CA ALA A 434 -27.18 23.63 -20.55
C ALA A 434 -26.55 24.07 -21.87
N VAL A 435 -27.16 23.68 -22.96
CA VAL A 435 -26.69 24.01 -24.33
C VAL A 435 -27.58 25.07 -24.95
N LYS A 436 -27.00 26.15 -25.44
CA LYS A 436 -27.73 27.15 -26.21
C LYS A 436 -28.08 26.58 -27.58
N VAL A 437 -29.36 26.44 -27.85
CA VAL A 437 -29.79 26.02 -29.21
C VAL A 437 -29.61 27.21 -30.16
N LYS A 438 -28.67 27.10 -31.07
CA LYS A 438 -28.58 27.99 -32.23
C LYS A 438 -29.75 27.69 -33.14
N VAL A 439 -30.84 28.47 -33.00
CA VAL A 439 -31.90 28.45 -34.02
C VAL A 439 -31.29 29.03 -35.30
N LYS A 440 -31.08 28.19 -36.31
CA LYS A 440 -30.66 28.60 -37.61
C LYS A 440 -31.82 29.42 -38.22
N PRO A 441 -31.56 30.61 -38.78
CA PRO A 441 -32.59 31.45 -39.34
C PRO A 441 -33.31 30.81 -40.52
#